data_7deea9b898727bec869d14e360f9b475
#
_entry.id   7deea9b898727bec869d14e360f9b475
#
_cell.length_a   1.000
_cell.length_b   1.000
_cell.length_c   1.000
_cell.angle_alpha   90.00
_cell.angle_beta   90.00
_cell.angle_gamma   90.00
#
_symmetry.space_group_name_H-M   'P 1'
#
loop_
_entity.id
_entity.type
_entity.pdbx_description
1 polymer ?
#
loop_
_entity_poly.entity_id
_entity_poly.type
_entity_poly.pdbx_seq_one_letter_code
_entity_poly.pdbx_strand_id
1 'polypeptide(L)'
;LFSTQSYSQNTRMYTVHKVEQEPQIDGFLEEAVWEQSPWGNNFVQYFPSDSLEAKYQTSFKVFCTETTLYIGFKANYQNDQVVVSSLKRDFGALTNDNVSLLFDTFNDGTNAFFFGVTPYGVQREGLVSEGGASFNNTWDVKWRAEAQRFKEYYTVEIAIPLTSLKFIEGSTSWRFRAYRWNVQSNEQSTWVQVPQNQLLSSLAYMGRLKFETPLGKSRTPM
;
A
#
# COMPACT_ATOMS: atom_id res chain seq x y z
N LEU A 1 26.12 -14.08 30.49
CA LEU A 1 25.82 -12.74 30.01
C LEU A 1 25.20 -12.90 28.61
N PHE A 2 23.87 -12.96 28.53
CA PHE A 2 23.15 -12.94 27.25
C PHE A 2 23.06 -11.47 26.80
N SER A 3 23.77 -11.13 25.74
CA SER A 3 23.62 -9.86 25.05
C SER A 3 22.28 -9.87 24.33
N THR A 4 21.28 -9.17 24.86
CA THR A 4 20.07 -8.84 24.13
C THR A 4 20.45 -7.80 23.05
N GLN A 5 20.66 -8.26 21.82
CA GLN A 5 20.68 -7.32 20.69
C GLN A 5 19.28 -6.73 20.55
N SER A 6 19.15 -5.50 21.01
CA SER A 6 18.00 -4.65 20.70
C SER A 6 18.04 -4.37 19.19
N TYR A 7 17.24 -5.06 18.42
CA TYR A 7 16.94 -4.68 17.03
C TYR A 7 16.18 -3.36 17.09
N SER A 8 16.91 -2.25 16.97
CA SER A 8 16.29 -0.97 16.62
C SER A 8 15.64 -1.16 15.24
N GLN A 9 14.32 -1.34 15.21
CA GLN A 9 13.57 -1.30 13.97
C GLN A 9 13.75 0.11 13.40
N ASN A 10 14.59 0.23 12.38
CA ASN A 10 14.73 1.44 11.61
C ASN A 10 13.40 1.63 10.84
N THR A 11 12.44 2.29 11.47
CA THR A 11 11.09 2.49 10.93
C THR A 11 11.20 3.34 9.67
N ARG A 12 10.97 2.73 8.50
CA ARG A 12 10.96 3.47 7.24
C ARG A 12 9.89 4.55 7.29
N MET A 13 10.25 5.74 6.82
CA MET A 13 9.33 6.88 6.70
C MET A 13 9.23 7.33 5.25
N TYR A 14 8.04 7.72 4.86
CA TYR A 14 7.74 8.34 3.58
C TYR A 14 7.03 9.67 3.82
N THR A 15 7.55 10.76 3.25
CA THR A 15 6.93 12.09 3.38
C THR A 15 5.83 12.23 2.33
N VAL A 16 4.64 12.56 2.78
CA VAL A 16 3.46 12.83 1.95
C VAL A 16 3.33 14.34 1.76
N HIS A 17 3.55 14.79 0.53
CA HIS A 17 3.39 16.19 0.15
C HIS A 17 1.92 16.49 -0.09
N LYS A 18 1.51 17.71 0.24
CA LYS A 18 0.20 18.22 -0.12
C LYS A 18 0.31 18.99 -1.42
N VAL A 19 -0.54 18.65 -2.39
CA VAL A 19 -0.59 19.27 -3.72
C VAL A 19 -1.99 19.85 -3.98
N GLU A 20 -2.08 20.79 -4.90
CA GLU A 20 -3.37 21.40 -5.31
C GLU A 20 -3.98 20.70 -6.52
N GLN A 21 -3.14 20.19 -7.42
CA GLN A 21 -3.59 19.55 -8.65
C GLN A 21 -3.89 18.08 -8.42
N GLU A 22 -5.06 17.64 -8.86
CA GLU A 22 -5.45 16.24 -8.87
C GLU A 22 -5.01 15.55 -10.16
N PRO A 23 -4.50 14.30 -10.12
CA PRO A 23 -4.26 13.53 -11.33
C PRO A 23 -5.57 13.00 -11.92
N GLN A 24 -5.54 12.67 -13.19
CA GLN A 24 -6.57 11.83 -13.79
C GLN A 24 -6.25 10.37 -13.43
N ILE A 25 -7.20 9.66 -12.86
CA ILE A 25 -7.01 8.25 -12.52
C ILE A 25 -7.31 7.42 -13.76
N ASP A 26 -6.26 7.10 -14.52
CA ASP A 26 -6.31 6.31 -15.77
C ASP A 26 -5.26 5.20 -15.83
N GLY A 27 -4.45 5.08 -14.77
CA GLY A 27 -3.41 4.07 -14.60
C GLY A 27 -2.03 4.50 -15.11
N PHE A 28 -1.89 5.68 -15.72
CA PHE A 28 -0.60 6.25 -16.14
C PHE A 28 -0.05 7.20 -15.07
N LEU A 29 1.21 7.09 -14.73
CA LEU A 29 1.90 7.97 -13.77
C LEU A 29 2.69 9.07 -14.52
N GLU A 30 2.05 9.72 -15.50
CA GLU A 30 2.72 10.62 -16.43
C GLU A 30 2.49 12.10 -16.11
N GLU A 31 1.49 12.44 -15.28
CA GLU A 31 1.23 13.83 -14.93
C GLU A 31 2.32 14.42 -14.04
N ALA A 32 2.59 15.70 -14.26
CA ALA A 32 3.63 16.43 -13.53
C ALA A 32 3.46 16.40 -11.99
N VAL A 33 2.25 16.18 -11.49
CA VAL A 33 1.99 16.06 -10.06
C VAL A 33 2.68 14.84 -9.44
N TRP A 34 2.82 13.73 -10.19
CA TRP A 34 3.53 12.55 -9.73
C TRP A 34 5.04 12.82 -9.56
N GLU A 35 5.63 13.73 -10.33
CA GLU A 35 7.04 14.07 -10.23
C GLU A 35 7.38 14.84 -8.94
N GLN A 36 6.40 15.44 -8.28
CA GLN A 36 6.59 16.17 -7.03
C GLN A 36 6.81 15.24 -5.82
N SER A 37 6.57 13.94 -5.98
CA SER A 37 6.72 12.96 -4.90
C SER A 37 7.89 12.00 -5.18
N PRO A 38 8.74 11.72 -4.19
CA PRO A 38 9.82 10.76 -4.35
C PRO A 38 9.28 9.33 -4.47
N TRP A 39 10.07 8.42 -5.06
CA TRP A 39 9.75 7.00 -5.06
C TRP A 39 10.05 6.37 -3.70
N GLY A 40 9.06 5.70 -3.11
CA GLY A 40 9.26 4.69 -2.08
C GLY A 40 9.65 3.37 -2.75
N ASN A 41 10.86 2.90 -2.55
CA ASN A 41 11.47 1.77 -3.25
C ASN A 41 12.16 0.81 -2.28
N ASN A 42 12.99 -0.11 -2.83
CA ASN A 42 13.74 -1.11 -2.05
C ASN A 42 12.82 -2.08 -1.29
N PHE A 43 11.88 -2.67 -2.01
CA PHE A 43 11.07 -3.76 -1.47
C PHE A 43 11.96 -4.96 -1.19
N VAL A 44 11.71 -5.61 -0.07
CA VAL A 44 12.36 -6.85 0.35
C VAL A 44 11.36 -8.00 0.30
N GLN A 45 11.85 -9.20 0.07
CA GLN A 45 11.01 -10.38 0.11
C GLN A 45 10.48 -10.59 1.54
N TYR A 46 9.24 -11.02 1.63
CA TYR A 46 8.67 -11.67 2.79
C TYR A 46 8.65 -13.19 2.57
N PHE A 47 8.36 -13.63 1.34
CA PHE A 47 8.41 -15.01 0.90
C PHE A 47 9.03 -15.06 -0.51
N PRO A 48 9.88 -16.03 -0.84
CA PRO A 48 10.33 -17.19 -0.06
C PRO A 48 11.39 -16.90 1.01
N SER A 49 11.92 -15.69 1.09
CA SER A 49 12.95 -15.30 2.05
C SER A 49 12.68 -13.93 2.62
N ASP A 50 12.84 -13.72 3.92
CA ASP A 50 12.68 -12.41 4.58
C ASP A 50 13.99 -11.59 4.67
N SER A 51 15.03 -12.02 3.98
CA SER A 51 16.36 -11.40 4.01
C SER A 51 16.89 -10.93 2.66
N LEU A 52 16.18 -11.22 1.57
CA LEU A 52 16.60 -10.87 0.22
C LEU A 52 15.80 -9.68 -0.32
N GLU A 53 16.40 -8.97 -1.27
CA GLU A 53 15.67 -7.99 -2.07
C GLU A 53 14.62 -8.67 -2.95
N ALA A 54 13.54 -7.97 -3.24
CA ALA A 54 12.52 -8.46 -4.16
C ALA A 54 13.13 -8.70 -5.55
N LYS A 55 12.85 -9.86 -6.14
CA LYS A 55 13.35 -10.23 -7.47
C LYS A 55 12.88 -9.24 -8.54
N TYR A 56 11.63 -8.83 -8.46
CA TYR A 56 11.05 -7.80 -9.32
C TYR A 56 10.63 -6.63 -8.47
N GLN A 57 11.43 -5.57 -8.50
CA GLN A 57 11.22 -4.40 -7.64
C GLN A 57 9.86 -3.75 -7.87
N THR A 58 9.31 -3.28 -6.80
CA THR A 58 8.10 -2.45 -6.75
C THR A 58 8.48 -1.10 -6.18
N SER A 59 7.87 -0.05 -6.71
CA SER A 59 8.02 1.30 -6.20
C SER A 59 6.66 1.95 -6.08
N PHE A 60 6.53 2.92 -5.18
CA PHE A 60 5.29 3.69 -5.02
C PHE A 60 5.58 5.18 -4.81
N LYS A 61 4.60 6.00 -5.10
CA LYS A 61 4.54 7.43 -4.76
C LYS A 61 3.27 7.69 -3.97
N VAL A 62 3.32 8.64 -3.03
CA VAL A 62 2.14 9.06 -2.26
C VAL A 62 2.14 10.57 -2.12
N PHE A 63 1.01 11.18 -2.40
CA PHE A 63 0.72 12.58 -2.08
C PHE A 63 -0.76 12.74 -1.71
N CYS A 64 -1.14 13.89 -1.24
CA CYS A 64 -2.55 14.17 -0.95
C CYS A 64 -2.95 15.56 -1.44
N THR A 65 -4.23 15.72 -1.72
CA THR A 65 -4.90 17.02 -1.78
C THR A 65 -5.60 17.33 -0.46
N GLU A 66 -6.43 18.33 -0.40
CA GLU A 66 -7.26 18.62 0.78
C GLU A 66 -8.22 17.47 1.12
N THR A 67 -8.66 16.72 0.10
CA THR A 67 -9.77 15.78 0.21
C THR A 67 -9.42 14.33 -0.12
N THR A 68 -8.29 14.08 -0.77
CA THR A 68 -7.99 12.78 -1.35
C THR A 68 -6.53 12.40 -1.16
N LEU A 69 -6.29 11.14 -0.79
CA LEU A 69 -4.97 10.51 -0.77
C LEU A 69 -4.76 9.79 -2.11
N TYR A 70 -3.64 10.08 -2.78
CA TYR A 70 -3.27 9.48 -4.06
C TYR A 70 -2.05 8.60 -3.88
N ILE A 71 -2.10 7.40 -4.47
CA ILE A 71 -0.99 6.45 -4.46
C ILE A 71 -0.77 5.93 -5.88
N GLY A 72 0.46 6.05 -6.37
CA GLY A 72 0.90 5.46 -7.62
C GLY A 72 1.84 4.29 -7.36
N PHE A 73 1.66 3.17 -8.04
CA PHE A 73 2.59 2.06 -8.03
C PHE A 73 3.20 1.83 -9.40
N LYS A 74 4.48 1.43 -9.39
CA LYS A 74 5.15 0.80 -10.52
C LYS A 74 5.71 -0.54 -10.04
N ALA A 75 5.26 -1.63 -10.65
CA ALA A 75 5.62 -2.99 -10.25
C ALA A 75 6.19 -3.76 -11.44
N ASN A 76 7.49 -4.08 -11.37
CA ASN A 76 8.19 -4.77 -12.45
C ASN A 76 7.80 -6.25 -12.51
N TYR A 77 7.81 -6.83 -13.69
CA TYR A 77 7.64 -8.25 -13.94
C TYR A 77 8.44 -8.69 -15.20
N GLN A 78 8.40 -9.95 -15.52
CA GLN A 78 9.08 -10.47 -16.69
C GLN A 78 8.07 -10.83 -17.79
N ASN A 79 8.36 -10.39 -19.02
CA ASN A 79 7.69 -10.83 -20.26
C ASN A 79 6.15 -10.67 -20.26
N ASP A 80 5.61 -9.59 -19.70
CA ASP A 80 4.16 -9.33 -19.63
C ASP A 80 3.35 -10.48 -18.99
N GLN A 81 3.98 -11.22 -18.08
CA GLN A 81 3.36 -12.34 -17.39
C GLN A 81 2.78 -11.89 -16.06
N VAL A 82 1.46 -11.75 -16.00
CA VAL A 82 0.70 -11.52 -14.78
C VAL A 82 -0.33 -12.62 -14.61
N VAL A 83 -0.56 -13.03 -13.37
CA VAL A 83 -1.57 -14.03 -13.02
C VAL A 83 -2.73 -13.32 -12.36
N VAL A 84 -3.87 -13.28 -13.04
CA VAL A 84 -5.13 -12.76 -12.50
C VAL A 84 -6.23 -13.76 -12.82
N SER A 85 -6.66 -14.51 -11.81
CA SER A 85 -7.64 -15.59 -11.94
C SER A 85 -9.10 -15.10 -11.95
N SER A 86 -9.34 -13.86 -11.53
CA SER A 86 -10.69 -13.29 -11.44
C SER A 86 -10.65 -11.77 -11.67
N LEU A 87 -11.63 -11.30 -12.45
CA LEU A 87 -11.90 -9.86 -12.66
C LEU A 87 -13.06 -9.37 -11.76
N LYS A 88 -13.46 -10.17 -10.78
CA LYS A 88 -14.47 -9.76 -9.79
C LYS A 88 -13.79 -8.95 -8.67
N ARG A 89 -14.48 -7.88 -8.22
CA ARG A 89 -14.10 -7.13 -7.01
C ARG A 89 -13.94 -8.11 -5.84
N ASP A 90 -13.13 -7.74 -4.87
CA ASP A 90 -12.79 -8.57 -3.71
C ASP A 90 -12.09 -9.90 -4.05
N PHE A 91 -11.21 -9.83 -5.03
CA PHE A 91 -10.44 -10.96 -5.52
C PHE A 91 -9.64 -11.68 -4.40
N GLY A 92 -9.39 -12.97 -4.58
CA GLY A 92 -8.50 -13.74 -3.71
C GLY A 92 -7.04 -13.30 -3.90
N ALA A 93 -6.40 -12.78 -2.85
CA ALA A 93 -5.03 -12.26 -2.95
C ALA A 93 -4.00 -13.32 -3.35
N LEU A 94 -4.19 -14.58 -2.93
CA LEU A 94 -3.24 -15.67 -3.15
C LEU A 94 -3.17 -16.15 -4.60
N THR A 95 -4.20 -15.88 -5.39
CA THR A 95 -4.35 -16.38 -6.77
C THR A 95 -4.29 -15.27 -7.81
N ASN A 96 -4.01 -14.05 -7.38
CA ASN A 96 -3.94 -12.89 -8.26
C ASN A 96 -2.72 -12.04 -7.94
N ASP A 97 -1.97 -11.66 -8.96
CA ASP A 97 -0.97 -10.60 -8.83
C ASP A 97 -1.66 -9.34 -8.31
N ASN A 98 -1.08 -8.70 -7.33
CA ASN A 98 -1.63 -7.47 -6.78
C ASN A 98 -0.58 -6.63 -6.05
N VAL A 99 -0.84 -5.34 -5.97
CA VAL A 99 -0.22 -4.42 -5.01
C VAL A 99 -1.25 -4.09 -3.94
N SER A 100 -0.81 -3.98 -2.70
CA SER A 100 -1.71 -3.80 -1.56
C SER A 100 -1.13 -2.83 -0.53
N LEU A 101 -2.03 -2.20 0.20
CA LEU A 101 -1.78 -1.15 1.17
C LEU A 101 -2.48 -1.44 2.49
N LEU A 102 -1.83 -1.11 3.58
CA LEU A 102 -2.40 -1.05 4.91
C LEU A 102 -2.17 0.34 5.51
N PHE A 103 -3.22 0.95 6.04
CA PHE A 103 -3.19 2.22 6.74
C PHE A 103 -3.74 2.05 8.16
N ASP A 104 -2.88 2.11 9.16
CA ASP A 104 -3.27 2.29 10.55
C ASP A 104 -3.29 3.79 10.84
N THR A 105 -4.45 4.39 10.69
CA THR A 105 -4.70 5.83 10.77
C THR A 105 -4.80 6.36 12.20
N PHE A 106 -4.94 5.45 13.17
CA PHE A 106 -4.98 5.77 14.60
C PHE A 106 -3.63 5.54 15.27
N ASN A 107 -2.67 4.92 14.58
CA ASN A 107 -1.34 4.57 15.10
C ASN A 107 -1.36 3.64 16.33
N ASP A 108 -2.43 2.85 16.48
CA ASP A 108 -2.64 2.00 17.66
C ASP A 108 -2.11 0.56 17.48
N GLY A 109 -1.79 0.17 16.24
CA GLY A 109 -1.33 -1.17 15.92
C GLY A 109 -2.40 -2.25 16.04
N THR A 110 -3.67 -1.86 16.17
CA THR A 110 -4.79 -2.77 16.43
C THR A 110 -5.62 -2.99 15.17
N ASN A 111 -5.92 -1.89 14.45
CA ASN A 111 -6.77 -1.91 13.25
C ASN A 111 -6.12 -1.15 12.11
N ALA A 112 -6.42 -1.58 10.88
CA ALA A 112 -5.97 -0.89 9.68
C ALA A 112 -7.00 -1.03 8.55
N PHE A 113 -7.04 -0.01 7.68
CA PHE A 113 -7.74 -0.08 6.41
C PHE A 113 -6.84 -0.78 5.39
N PHE A 114 -7.43 -1.68 4.63
CA PHE A 114 -6.77 -2.42 3.57
C PHE A 114 -7.31 -2.02 2.20
N PHE A 115 -6.41 -1.86 1.22
CA PHE A 115 -6.74 -1.69 -0.19
C PHE A 115 -5.79 -2.51 -1.05
N GLY A 116 -6.32 -3.18 -2.07
CA GLY A 116 -5.54 -3.97 -3.01
C GLY A 116 -6.03 -3.79 -4.43
N VAL A 117 -5.11 -3.81 -5.40
CA VAL A 117 -5.41 -3.64 -6.83
C VAL A 117 -4.61 -4.65 -7.64
N THR A 118 -5.28 -5.33 -8.58
CA THR A 118 -4.62 -6.20 -9.55
C THR A 118 -4.04 -5.41 -10.73
N PRO A 119 -3.17 -6.00 -11.57
CA PRO A 119 -2.70 -5.37 -12.81
C PRO A 119 -3.80 -5.06 -13.85
N TYR A 120 -5.03 -5.46 -13.60
CA TYR A 120 -6.22 -5.16 -14.41
C TYR A 120 -7.15 -4.13 -13.74
N GLY A 121 -6.68 -3.43 -12.69
CA GLY A 121 -7.49 -2.42 -11.99
C GLY A 121 -8.59 -2.99 -11.10
N VAL A 122 -8.64 -4.31 -10.90
CA VAL A 122 -9.65 -4.92 -10.01
C VAL A 122 -9.33 -4.58 -8.58
N GLN A 123 -10.33 -4.06 -7.89
CA GLN A 123 -10.22 -3.56 -6.52
C GLN A 123 -10.58 -4.63 -5.48
N ARG A 124 -9.94 -4.51 -4.33
CA ARG A 124 -10.26 -5.24 -3.10
C ARG A 124 -10.02 -4.34 -1.91
N GLU A 125 -10.95 -4.28 -0.99
CA GLU A 125 -10.80 -3.56 0.26
C GLU A 125 -11.23 -4.39 1.45
N GLY A 126 -10.96 -3.87 2.66
CA GLY A 126 -11.38 -4.50 3.90
C GLY A 126 -10.80 -3.82 5.13
N LEU A 127 -11.17 -4.37 6.28
CA LEU A 127 -10.61 -3.98 7.58
C LEU A 127 -9.75 -5.11 8.12
N VAL A 128 -8.57 -4.73 8.55
CA VAL A 128 -7.66 -5.60 9.30
C VAL A 128 -7.82 -5.25 10.77
N SER A 129 -7.95 -6.25 11.63
CA SER A 129 -8.09 -6.09 13.08
C SER A 129 -7.22 -7.08 13.84
N GLU A 130 -7.28 -7.03 15.18
CA GLU A 130 -6.52 -7.91 16.07
C GLU A 130 -5.01 -7.88 15.77
N GLY A 131 -4.47 -6.68 15.53
CA GLY A 131 -3.06 -6.49 15.22
C GLY A 131 -2.59 -7.11 13.90
N GLY A 132 -3.52 -7.47 13.02
CA GLY A 132 -3.25 -8.09 11.73
C GLY A 132 -3.75 -9.53 11.58
N ALA A 133 -4.31 -10.12 12.63
CA ALA A 133 -4.73 -11.53 12.63
C ALA A 133 -6.10 -11.76 11.97
N SER A 134 -6.96 -10.75 11.90
CA SER A 134 -8.30 -10.83 11.33
C SER A 134 -8.46 -9.92 10.13
N PHE A 135 -9.17 -10.39 9.10
CA PHE A 135 -9.49 -9.63 7.89
C PHE A 135 -10.98 -9.71 7.59
N ASN A 136 -11.63 -8.56 7.52
CA ASN A 136 -13.04 -8.41 7.17
C ASN A 136 -13.16 -7.74 5.80
N ASN A 137 -13.58 -8.49 4.78
CA ASN A 137 -13.80 -8.03 3.41
C ASN A 137 -15.27 -7.62 3.12
N THR A 138 -16.12 -7.54 4.14
CA THR A 138 -17.50 -7.04 3.96
C THR A 138 -17.57 -5.52 4.12
N TRP A 139 -16.48 -4.88 4.55
CA TRP A 139 -16.37 -3.44 4.59
C TRP A 139 -16.17 -2.90 3.18
N ASP A 140 -17.03 -2.02 2.76
CA ASP A 140 -17.07 -1.43 1.43
C ASP A 140 -17.02 0.09 1.53
N VAL A 141 -16.28 0.72 0.65
CA VAL A 141 -16.09 2.17 0.64
C VAL A 141 -15.85 2.70 -0.78
N LYS A 142 -16.15 3.96 -1.00
CA LYS A 142 -15.91 4.60 -2.30
C LYS A 142 -14.44 4.98 -2.43
N TRP A 143 -13.78 4.44 -3.43
CA TRP A 143 -12.45 4.81 -3.88
C TRP A 143 -12.27 4.44 -5.35
N ARG A 144 -11.24 4.93 -6.00
CA ARG A 144 -10.96 4.66 -7.41
C ARG A 144 -9.58 4.07 -7.57
N ALA A 145 -9.44 3.17 -8.52
CA ALA A 145 -8.15 2.68 -8.97
C ALA A 145 -8.23 2.28 -10.45
N GLU A 146 -7.16 2.58 -11.17
CA GLU A 146 -6.94 2.15 -12.55
C GLU A 146 -5.53 1.59 -12.68
N ALA A 147 -5.32 0.72 -13.65
CA ALA A 147 -4.02 0.09 -13.89
C ALA A 147 -3.72 0.01 -15.39
N GLN A 148 -2.43 0.18 -15.74
CA GLN A 148 -1.92 -0.01 -17.09
C GLN A 148 -0.79 -1.03 -17.08
N ARG A 149 -0.77 -1.89 -18.11
CA ARG A 149 0.27 -2.91 -18.30
C ARG A 149 1.18 -2.55 -19.43
N PHE A 150 2.47 -2.71 -19.19
CA PHE A 150 3.55 -2.51 -20.15
C PHE A 150 4.32 -3.83 -20.28
N LYS A 151 5.27 -3.89 -21.17
CA LYS A 151 6.03 -5.13 -21.42
C LYS A 151 6.79 -5.67 -20.21
N GLU A 152 7.31 -4.79 -19.34
CA GLU A 152 8.20 -5.18 -18.22
C GLU A 152 7.70 -4.74 -16.83
N TYR A 153 6.59 -4.01 -16.77
CA TYR A 153 5.98 -3.52 -15.54
C TYR A 153 4.50 -3.21 -15.76
N TYR A 154 3.79 -3.05 -14.68
CA TYR A 154 2.49 -2.41 -14.66
C TYR A 154 2.51 -1.23 -13.69
N THR A 155 1.63 -0.28 -13.92
CA THR A 155 1.35 0.84 -13.04
C THR A 155 -0.05 0.73 -12.48
N VAL A 156 -0.25 1.30 -11.31
CA VAL A 156 -1.55 1.41 -10.66
C VAL A 156 -1.67 2.81 -10.09
N GLU A 157 -2.78 3.46 -10.35
CA GLU A 157 -3.19 4.68 -9.68
C GLU A 157 -4.34 4.41 -8.74
N ILE A 158 -4.28 4.97 -7.55
CA ILE A 158 -5.27 4.82 -6.49
C ILE A 158 -5.63 6.22 -5.96
N ALA A 159 -6.93 6.51 -5.86
CA ALA A 159 -7.47 7.71 -5.24
C ALA A 159 -8.45 7.31 -4.12
N ILE A 160 -8.08 7.62 -2.88
CA ILE A 160 -8.89 7.32 -1.69
C ILE A 160 -9.37 8.65 -1.10
N PRO A 161 -10.67 8.99 -1.20
CA PRO A 161 -11.21 10.14 -0.51
C PRO A 161 -10.94 10.04 1.00
N LEU A 162 -10.43 11.10 1.61
CA LEU A 162 -10.18 11.12 3.06
C LEU A 162 -11.46 10.93 3.88
N THR A 163 -12.62 11.21 3.30
CA THR A 163 -13.93 10.91 3.89
C THR A 163 -14.23 9.41 3.93
N SER A 164 -13.53 8.59 3.16
CA SER A 164 -13.65 7.12 3.17
C SER A 164 -12.85 6.47 4.30
N LEU A 165 -12.00 7.26 4.98
CA LEU A 165 -11.16 6.79 6.08
C LEU A 165 -11.55 7.49 7.38
N LYS A 166 -11.46 6.75 8.48
CA LYS A 166 -11.53 7.35 9.82
C LYS A 166 -10.11 7.57 10.33
N PHE A 167 -9.82 8.75 10.82
CA PHE A 167 -8.52 9.10 11.39
C PHE A 167 -8.65 10.21 12.43
N ILE A 168 -7.60 10.45 13.20
CA ILE A 168 -7.55 11.52 14.19
C ILE A 168 -7.38 12.86 13.47
N GLU A 169 -8.27 13.82 13.74
CA GLU A 169 -8.14 15.19 13.22
C GLU A 169 -6.79 15.79 13.61
N GLY A 170 -6.13 16.45 12.68
CA GLY A 170 -4.81 17.01 12.87
C GLY A 170 -3.68 15.97 12.81
N SER A 171 -3.96 14.72 12.39
CA SER A 171 -2.92 13.72 12.22
C SER A 171 -1.80 14.22 11.33
N THR A 172 -0.57 14.03 11.78
CA THR A 172 0.67 14.31 11.05
C THR A 172 1.37 13.06 10.58
N SER A 173 0.91 11.89 10.98
CA SER A 173 1.46 10.62 10.50
C SER A 173 0.47 9.47 10.66
N TRP A 174 0.56 8.49 9.76
CA TRP A 174 -0.09 7.19 9.86
C TRP A 174 0.93 6.08 9.79
N ARG A 175 0.65 4.93 10.40
CA ARG A 175 1.42 3.73 10.12
C ARG A 175 0.99 3.18 8.77
N PHE A 176 1.96 2.68 8.02
CA PHE A 176 1.77 2.35 6.61
C PHE A 176 2.55 1.11 6.21
N ARG A 177 1.95 0.30 5.36
CA ARG A 177 2.62 -0.77 4.63
C ARG A 177 2.16 -0.80 3.19
N ALA A 178 3.13 -0.90 2.28
CA ALA A 178 2.94 -1.31 0.90
C ALA A 178 3.55 -2.70 0.72
N TYR A 179 2.84 -3.60 0.06
CA TYR A 179 3.34 -4.92 -0.28
C TYR A 179 2.78 -5.40 -1.61
N ARG A 180 3.40 -6.40 -2.16
CA ARG A 180 3.03 -6.99 -3.44
C ARG A 180 2.98 -8.50 -3.33
N TRP A 181 2.04 -9.10 -4.01
CA TRP A 181 2.01 -10.50 -4.35
C TRP A 181 2.32 -10.67 -5.84
N ASN A 182 3.39 -11.36 -6.17
CA ASN A 182 3.73 -11.80 -7.53
C ASN A 182 3.53 -13.31 -7.61
N VAL A 183 2.38 -13.73 -8.12
CA VAL A 183 1.98 -15.14 -8.18
C VAL A 183 2.86 -15.92 -9.15
N GLN A 184 3.23 -15.30 -10.28
CA GLN A 184 4.07 -15.94 -11.29
C GLN A 184 5.43 -16.37 -10.74
N SER A 185 6.06 -15.56 -9.89
CA SER A 185 7.33 -15.89 -9.26
C SER A 185 7.17 -16.53 -7.88
N ASN A 186 5.93 -16.72 -7.41
CA ASN A 186 5.60 -17.15 -6.04
C ASN A 186 6.32 -16.31 -4.98
N GLU A 187 6.34 -14.99 -5.18
CA GLU A 187 7.03 -14.04 -4.31
C GLU A 187 6.04 -13.08 -3.67
N GLN A 188 6.23 -12.87 -2.38
CA GLN A 188 5.64 -11.76 -1.65
C GLN A 188 6.75 -10.81 -1.25
N SER A 189 6.57 -9.53 -1.54
CA SER A 189 7.53 -8.49 -1.19
C SER A 189 6.85 -7.32 -0.50
N THR A 190 7.56 -6.65 0.37
CA THR A 190 7.03 -5.58 1.21
C THR A 190 8.04 -4.44 1.34
N TRP A 191 7.54 -3.21 1.46
CA TRP A 191 8.37 -2.04 1.67
C TRP A 191 9.06 -2.03 3.03
N VAL A 192 8.42 -2.57 4.06
CA VAL A 192 9.01 -2.74 5.40
C VAL A 192 9.18 -4.22 5.68
N GLN A 193 10.36 -4.60 6.07
CA GLN A 193 10.67 -6.00 6.38
C GLN A 193 9.74 -6.57 7.46
N VAL A 194 9.24 -7.77 7.21
CA VAL A 194 8.41 -8.55 8.12
C VAL A 194 9.08 -9.93 8.26
N PRO A 195 9.40 -10.37 9.47
CA PRO A 195 9.92 -11.72 9.67
C PRO A 195 8.93 -12.80 9.19
N GLN A 196 9.40 -13.88 8.57
CA GLN A 196 8.54 -14.95 8.04
C GLN A 196 7.70 -15.67 9.10
N ASN A 197 8.11 -15.64 10.36
CA ASN A 197 7.35 -16.20 11.47
C ASN A 197 6.21 -15.29 11.95
N GLN A 198 6.02 -14.13 11.29
CA GLN A 198 4.94 -13.20 11.53
C GLN A 198 4.01 -13.15 10.32
N LEU A 199 2.74 -12.77 10.54
CA LEU A 199 1.81 -12.56 9.43
C LEU A 199 2.24 -11.35 8.60
N LEU A 200 2.14 -11.45 7.27
CA LEU A 200 2.37 -10.30 6.39
C LEU A 200 1.44 -9.12 6.74
N SER A 201 0.25 -9.40 7.25
CA SER A 201 -0.71 -8.40 7.75
C SER A 201 -0.39 -7.84 9.12
N SER A 202 0.62 -8.38 9.84
CA SER A 202 0.95 -7.96 11.22
C SER A 202 1.19 -6.45 11.32
N LEU A 203 0.39 -5.75 12.09
CA LEU A 203 0.50 -4.31 12.28
C LEU A 203 1.68 -3.89 13.17
N ALA A 204 2.42 -4.85 13.76
CA ALA A 204 3.63 -4.56 14.51
C ALA A 204 4.78 -4.05 13.60
N TYR A 205 4.82 -4.50 12.34
CA TYR A 205 5.91 -4.25 11.40
C TYR A 205 5.48 -3.28 10.30
N MET A 206 5.21 -2.03 10.62
CA MET A 206 4.80 -1.01 9.66
C MET A 206 5.78 0.14 9.61
N GLY A 207 5.93 0.76 8.43
CA GLY A 207 6.55 2.05 8.27
C GLY A 207 5.60 3.20 8.62
N ARG A 208 5.96 4.41 8.22
CA ARG A 208 5.13 5.60 8.45
C ARG A 208 4.99 6.44 7.20
N LEU A 209 3.78 6.94 6.97
CA LEU A 209 3.54 8.13 6.17
C LEU A 209 3.64 9.33 7.12
N LYS A 210 4.44 10.32 6.75
CA LYS A 210 4.54 11.59 7.46
C LYS A 210 3.94 12.68 6.58
N PHE A 211 2.86 13.27 7.01
CA PHE A 211 2.20 14.37 6.30
C PHE A 211 2.92 15.68 6.60
N GLU A 212 3.27 16.45 5.57
CA GLU A 212 3.88 17.79 5.74
C GLU A 212 2.92 18.77 6.37
N THR A 213 1.64 18.63 6.06
CA THR A 213 0.56 19.44 6.63
C THR A 213 -0.37 18.53 7.41
N PRO A 214 -0.77 18.88 8.64
CA PRO A 214 -1.75 18.10 9.40
C PRO A 214 -3.04 17.89 8.59
N LEU A 215 -3.55 16.68 8.62
CA LEU A 215 -4.79 16.34 7.94
C LEU A 215 -5.98 17.04 8.61
N GLY A 216 -6.87 17.61 7.80
CA GLY A 216 -8.10 18.24 8.25
C GLY A 216 -9.09 17.24 8.87
N LYS A 217 -10.33 17.67 9.10
CA LYS A 217 -11.37 16.80 9.66
C LYS A 217 -11.71 15.66 8.72
N SER A 218 -11.73 14.44 9.27
CA SER A 218 -12.45 13.33 8.65
C SER A 218 -13.94 13.67 8.69
N ARG A 219 -14.50 14.18 7.59
CA ARG A 219 -15.93 14.40 7.48
C ARG A 219 -16.59 13.06 7.23
N THR A 220 -17.23 12.50 8.24
CA THR A 220 -18.17 11.40 8.04
C THR A 220 -19.30 11.95 7.17
N PRO A 221 -19.65 11.36 6.02
CA PRO A 221 -20.90 11.71 5.33
C PRO A 221 -22.05 11.48 6.30
N MET A 222 -22.89 12.50 6.49
CA MET A 222 -24.18 12.34 7.19
C MET A 222 -25.09 11.43 6.38
#